data_46072bc5b047807e162aa6a2a9efd122
#
_entry.id   46072bc5b047807e162aa6a2a9efd122
#
_cell.length_a   1.000
_cell.length_b   1.000
_cell.length_c   1.000
_cell.angle_alpha   90.00
_cell.angle_beta   90.00
_cell.angle_gamma   90.00
#
_symmetry.space_group_name_H-M   'P 1'
#
loop_
_entity.id
_entity.type
_entity.pdbx_description
1 polymer ?
#
loop_
_entity_poly.entity_id
_entity_poly.type
_entity_poly.pdbx_seq_one_letter_code
_entity_poly.pdbx_strand_id
1 'polypeptide(L)'
;MSTGHIARNRALSMGSGRSSNGRNASLADFSLAQSSLVRDFDPCDATASMFLYAQGNSVVVAHHDTLTIERRFSRHTEEVLILVVDNVSERGAGRLVISYDAGQTAIVWDLMTGDEVARFASYNNLSVAAWMRNGNVAFGMLDFNCLKQNDCTGCHSSIC
;
A
#
# COMPACT_ATOMS: atom_id res chain seq x y z
N MET A 1 -8.93 -20.91 58.73
CA MET A 1 -10.02 -20.15 59.36
C MET A 1 -10.17 -18.83 58.62
N SER A 2 -11.38 -18.49 58.27
CA SER A 2 -11.96 -17.26 57.79
C SER A 2 -12.11 -17.24 56.25
N THR A 3 -13.17 -17.71 55.77
CA THR A 3 -14.52 -17.23 55.41
C THR A 3 -14.53 -16.07 54.45
N GLY A 4 -15.04 -16.40 53.25
CA GLY A 4 -15.31 -15.59 52.11
C GLY A 4 -16.46 -14.60 52.26
N HIS A 5 -16.55 -13.71 51.29
CA HIS A 5 -17.78 -12.99 51.00
C HIS A 5 -17.99 -12.90 49.50
N ILE A 6 -19.05 -13.55 49.08
CA ILE A 6 -19.64 -13.44 47.75
C ILE A 6 -20.59 -12.25 47.79
N ALA A 7 -20.38 -11.28 46.92
CA ALA A 7 -21.33 -10.21 46.67
C ALA A 7 -22.07 -10.47 45.35
N ARG A 8 -23.38 -10.60 45.47
CA ARG A 8 -24.36 -10.81 44.40
C ARG A 8 -24.61 -9.52 43.64
N ASN A 9 -24.51 -9.58 42.34
CA ASN A 9 -24.96 -8.53 41.44
C ASN A 9 -26.47 -8.57 41.25
N ARG A 10 -27.05 -7.42 41.42
CA ARG A 10 -28.47 -7.14 41.25
C ARG A 10 -28.69 -6.59 39.83
N ALA A 11 -29.53 -7.27 39.07
CA ALA A 11 -30.07 -6.76 37.81
C ALA A 11 -31.16 -5.73 38.07
N LEU A 12 -31.13 -4.68 37.29
CA LEU A 12 -32.24 -3.74 37.09
C LEU A 12 -32.08 -3.20 35.66
N SER A 13 -32.98 -3.33 34.84
CA SER A 13 -34.35 -2.94 34.65
C SER A 13 -34.47 -2.26 33.28
N MET A 14 -35.38 -2.72 32.53
CA MET A 14 -35.83 -2.28 31.23
C MET A 14 -36.11 -0.76 31.14
N GLY A 15 -35.65 -0.14 30.05
CA GLY A 15 -36.11 1.15 29.59
C GLY A 15 -36.46 1.05 28.11
N SER A 16 -37.74 0.86 27.84
CA SER A 16 -38.35 0.95 26.52
C SER A 16 -38.34 2.39 26.06
N GLY A 17 -37.72 2.65 24.92
CA GLY A 17 -37.76 3.93 24.24
C GLY A 17 -37.80 3.72 22.74
N ARG A 18 -39.00 3.56 22.17
CA ARG A 18 -39.24 3.70 20.73
C ARG A 18 -38.92 5.11 20.31
N SER A 19 -38.02 5.27 19.33
CA SER A 19 -38.06 6.39 18.41
C SER A 19 -37.60 5.89 17.03
N SER A 20 -38.57 5.62 16.20
CA SER A 20 -38.45 5.42 14.77
C SER A 20 -38.19 6.76 14.12
N ASN A 21 -36.98 7.08 13.82
CA ASN A 21 -36.63 8.06 12.79
C ASN A 21 -35.86 7.32 11.69
N GLY A 22 -36.62 6.81 10.74
CA GLY A 22 -36.13 6.40 9.45
C GLY A 22 -35.56 7.61 8.72
N ARG A 23 -34.30 7.88 8.88
CA ARG A 23 -33.58 8.76 7.96
C ARG A 23 -33.27 7.92 6.74
N ASN A 24 -33.94 8.27 5.65
CA ASN A 24 -33.51 7.83 4.32
C ASN A 24 -32.07 8.30 4.15
N ALA A 25 -31.12 7.40 4.34
CA ALA A 25 -29.73 7.65 3.94
C ALA A 25 -29.75 7.91 2.43
N SER A 26 -29.38 9.11 2.04
CA SER A 26 -29.34 9.47 0.63
C SER A 26 -28.24 8.65 -0.05
N LEU A 27 -28.42 8.35 -1.34
CA LEU A 27 -27.38 7.68 -2.13
C LEU A 27 -26.04 8.42 -2.12
N ALA A 28 -26.04 9.72 -1.80
CA ALA A 28 -24.85 10.52 -1.64
C ALA A 28 -24.05 10.15 -0.37
N ASP A 29 -24.72 9.76 0.74
CA ASP A 29 -24.05 9.31 1.96
C ASP A 29 -23.36 7.96 1.76
N PHE A 30 -23.90 7.12 0.87
CA PHE A 30 -23.31 5.84 0.52
C PHE A 30 -22.04 6.00 -0.33
N SER A 31 -22.00 7.01 -1.20
CA SER A 31 -20.84 7.31 -2.05
C SER A 31 -19.64 7.84 -1.23
N LEU A 32 -19.92 8.66 -0.20
CA LEU A 32 -18.88 9.18 0.71
C LEU A 32 -18.33 8.08 1.63
N ALA A 33 -19.18 7.13 2.07
CA ALA A 33 -18.73 6.01 2.88
C ALA A 33 -17.88 5.01 2.11
N GLN A 34 -18.11 4.85 0.79
CA GLN A 34 -17.26 3.98 -0.05
C GLN A 34 -15.90 4.58 -0.33
N SER A 35 -15.76 5.89 -0.46
CA SER A 35 -14.45 6.52 -0.65
C SER A 35 -13.55 6.47 0.60
N SER A 36 -14.13 6.29 1.78
CA SER A 36 -13.37 6.13 3.03
C SER A 36 -13.00 4.68 3.35
N LEU A 37 -13.49 3.71 2.58
CA LEU A 37 -13.20 2.28 2.77
C LEU A 37 -12.08 1.76 1.86
N VAL A 38 -11.65 2.54 0.88
CA VAL A 38 -10.40 2.26 0.16
C VAL A 38 -9.26 2.70 1.07
N ARG A 39 -8.91 1.85 2.02
CA ARG A 39 -7.60 1.96 2.67
C ARG A 39 -6.59 1.58 1.61
N ASP A 40 -5.91 2.56 1.09
CA ASP A 40 -4.66 2.33 0.41
C ASP A 40 -3.71 1.74 1.47
N PHE A 41 -3.41 0.45 1.30
CA PHE A 41 -2.42 -0.18 2.14
C PHE A 41 -1.06 0.39 1.76
N ASP A 42 -0.28 0.78 2.73
CA ASP A 42 1.11 1.14 2.50
C ASP A 42 1.81 -0.02 1.77
N PRO A 43 2.44 0.23 0.63
CA PRO A 43 3.08 -0.83 -0.13
C PRO A 43 4.21 -1.45 0.68
N CYS A 44 4.30 -2.77 0.61
CA CYS A 44 5.35 -3.53 1.26
C CYS A 44 5.79 -4.70 0.37
N ASP A 45 7.05 -5.12 0.53
CA ASP A 45 7.61 -6.27 -0.16
C ASP A 45 8.77 -6.85 0.67
N ALA A 46 9.35 -7.98 0.27
CA ALA A 46 10.39 -8.63 1.02
C ALA A 46 11.44 -9.29 0.12
N THR A 47 12.66 -9.37 0.63
CA THR A 47 13.70 -10.29 0.19
C THR A 47 13.75 -11.51 1.10
N ALA A 48 14.69 -12.41 0.89
CA ALA A 48 14.94 -13.55 1.79
C ALA A 48 15.29 -13.15 3.22
N SER A 49 15.84 -11.95 3.46
CA SER A 49 16.34 -11.49 4.76
C SER A 49 15.78 -10.15 5.21
N MET A 50 15.19 -9.38 4.31
CA MET A 50 14.73 -8.02 4.58
C MET A 50 13.25 -7.89 4.31
N PHE A 51 12.58 -7.14 5.15
CA PHE A 51 11.22 -6.65 4.95
C PHE A 51 11.26 -5.16 4.62
N LEU A 52 10.58 -4.76 3.57
CA LEU A 52 10.51 -3.38 3.11
C LEU A 52 9.07 -2.89 3.19
N TYR A 53 8.89 -1.66 3.62
CA TYR A 53 7.57 -1.03 3.62
C TYR A 53 7.69 0.48 3.39
N ALA A 54 6.66 1.06 2.79
CA ALA A 54 6.56 2.49 2.67
C ALA A 54 6.07 3.11 3.99
N GLN A 55 6.53 4.31 4.27
CA GLN A 55 6.05 5.13 5.37
C GLN A 55 6.02 6.59 4.88
N GLY A 56 4.87 7.02 4.38
CA GLY A 56 4.73 8.29 3.71
C GLY A 56 5.67 8.37 2.49
N ASN A 57 6.53 9.36 2.44
CA ASN A 57 7.51 9.57 1.36
C ASN A 57 8.83 8.79 1.51
N SER A 58 8.87 7.84 2.41
CA SER A 58 10.09 7.08 2.69
C SER A 58 9.87 5.58 2.56
N VAL A 59 10.91 4.86 2.12
CA VAL A 59 10.97 3.41 2.15
C VAL A 59 11.83 2.97 3.32
N VAL A 60 11.30 2.13 4.18
CA VAL A 60 11.98 1.58 5.35
C VAL A 60 12.39 0.15 5.06
N VAL A 61 13.63 -0.17 5.37
CA VAL A 61 14.20 -1.53 5.26
C VAL A 61 14.48 -2.05 6.65
N ALA A 62 13.94 -3.19 6.99
CA ALA A 62 14.09 -3.84 8.29
C ALA A 62 14.45 -5.31 8.11
N HIS A 63 15.17 -5.88 9.08
CA HIS A 63 15.39 -7.32 9.15
C HIS A 63 14.09 -8.06 9.39
N HIS A 64 13.82 -9.14 8.64
CA HIS A 64 12.55 -9.84 8.73
C HIS A 64 12.33 -10.54 10.08
N ASP A 65 13.38 -11.01 10.75
CA ASP A 65 13.29 -11.73 12.02
C ASP A 65 13.08 -10.82 13.22
N THR A 66 13.82 -9.70 13.25
CA THR A 66 13.87 -8.81 14.42
C THR A 66 13.05 -7.54 14.24
N LEU A 67 12.65 -7.24 13.00
CA LEU A 67 12.03 -5.97 12.59
C LEU A 67 12.87 -4.73 12.94
N THR A 68 14.17 -4.96 13.19
CA THR A 68 15.12 -3.87 13.43
C THR A 68 15.31 -3.10 12.13
N ILE A 69 15.07 -1.79 12.16
CA ILE A 69 15.27 -0.92 11.02
C ILE A 69 16.77 -0.83 10.74
N GLU A 70 17.15 -1.23 9.54
CA GLU A 70 18.52 -1.14 9.07
C GLU A 70 18.75 0.14 8.29
N ARG A 71 17.78 0.53 7.47
CA ARG A 71 17.93 1.64 6.54
C ARG A 71 16.62 2.34 6.23
N ARG A 72 16.70 3.61 5.85
CA ARG A 72 15.57 4.41 5.37
C ARG A 72 15.99 5.18 4.11
N PHE A 73 15.21 5.07 3.04
CA PHE A 73 15.37 5.85 1.82
C PHE A 73 14.34 6.98 1.82
N SER A 74 14.79 8.24 1.87
CA SER A 74 13.93 9.42 2.03
C SER A 74 14.22 10.43 0.92
N ARG A 75 14.10 10.03 -0.35
CA ARG A 75 14.31 10.91 -1.52
C ARG A 75 13.08 11.11 -2.39
N HIS A 76 11.96 10.51 -2.01
CA HIS A 76 10.67 10.85 -2.58
C HIS A 76 10.15 12.16 -1.98
N THR A 77 9.44 12.95 -2.78
CA THR A 77 8.80 14.19 -2.32
C THR A 77 7.37 13.96 -1.86
N GLU A 78 6.72 12.96 -2.45
CA GLU A 78 5.35 12.58 -2.19
C GLU A 78 5.26 11.16 -1.62
N GLU A 79 4.06 10.75 -1.24
CA GLU A 79 3.78 9.44 -0.68
C GLU A 79 4.13 8.31 -1.65
N VAL A 80 4.81 7.27 -1.15
CA VAL A 80 5.17 6.10 -1.94
C VAL A 80 3.95 5.21 -2.12
N LEU A 81 3.57 4.97 -3.38
CA LEU A 81 2.39 4.20 -3.77
C LEU A 81 2.72 2.78 -4.24
N ILE A 82 3.94 2.56 -4.75
CA ILE A 82 4.37 1.25 -5.26
C ILE A 82 5.76 0.96 -4.69
N LEU A 83 5.96 -0.27 -4.24
CA LEU A 83 7.23 -0.77 -3.76
C LEU A 83 7.37 -2.22 -4.21
N VAL A 84 8.39 -2.53 -5.02
CA VAL A 84 8.62 -3.88 -5.55
C VAL A 84 10.10 -4.23 -5.54
N VAL A 85 10.44 -5.29 -4.82
CA VAL A 85 11.79 -5.85 -4.78
C VAL A 85 12.05 -6.70 -6.01
N ASP A 86 13.25 -6.63 -6.53
CA ASP A 86 13.71 -7.55 -7.56
C ASP A 86 14.01 -8.92 -6.94
N ASN A 87 13.10 -9.84 -7.10
CA ASN A 87 13.26 -11.24 -6.66
C ASN A 87 13.46 -12.22 -7.84
N VAL A 88 13.55 -11.70 -9.08
CA VAL A 88 13.47 -12.55 -10.27
C VAL A 88 14.63 -12.38 -11.24
N SER A 89 15.34 -11.24 -11.25
CA SER A 89 16.42 -11.03 -12.21
C SER A 89 17.69 -11.76 -11.79
N GLU A 90 18.52 -12.12 -12.76
CA GLU A 90 19.78 -12.85 -12.50
C GLU A 90 20.82 -12.01 -11.76
N ARG A 91 20.75 -10.68 -11.86
CA ARG A 91 21.77 -9.77 -11.32
C ARG A 91 21.31 -8.92 -10.15
N GLY A 92 20.01 -8.69 -10.05
CA GLY A 92 19.41 -7.78 -9.07
C GLY A 92 18.60 -8.47 -7.99
N ALA A 93 18.37 -9.78 -8.09
CA ALA A 93 17.52 -10.52 -7.17
C ALA A 93 17.99 -10.36 -5.71
N GLY A 94 17.06 -9.89 -4.87
CA GLY A 94 17.32 -9.61 -3.45
C GLY A 94 18.15 -8.36 -3.19
N ARG A 95 18.52 -7.59 -4.21
CA ARG A 95 19.39 -6.42 -4.10
C ARG A 95 18.73 -5.10 -4.55
N LEU A 96 17.98 -5.15 -5.67
CA LEU A 96 17.38 -3.95 -6.21
C LEU A 96 15.92 -3.84 -5.75
N VAL A 97 15.48 -2.63 -5.51
CA VAL A 97 14.09 -2.31 -5.23
C VAL A 97 13.67 -1.08 -6.03
N ILE A 98 12.46 -1.11 -6.55
CA ILE A 98 11.84 0.05 -7.17
C ILE A 98 10.74 0.59 -6.27
N SER A 99 10.70 1.91 -6.11
CA SER A 99 9.63 2.64 -5.45
C SER A 99 9.09 3.72 -6.37
N TYR A 100 7.79 3.98 -6.30
CA TYR A 100 7.11 5.00 -7.09
C TYR A 100 6.19 5.82 -6.18
N ASP A 101 6.22 7.15 -6.33
CA ASP A 101 5.46 8.07 -5.49
C ASP A 101 4.28 8.73 -6.22
N ALA A 102 3.42 9.38 -5.45
CA ALA A 102 2.26 10.14 -5.94
C ALA A 102 2.67 11.32 -6.85
N GLY A 103 3.92 11.78 -6.75
CA GLY A 103 4.51 12.80 -7.64
C GLY A 103 5.00 12.24 -8.97
N GLN A 104 4.63 11.00 -9.31
CA GLN A 104 4.98 10.33 -10.58
C GLN A 104 6.48 10.10 -10.76
N THR A 105 7.23 9.98 -9.65
CA THR A 105 8.64 9.69 -9.66
C THR A 105 8.91 8.25 -9.25
N ALA A 106 9.59 7.49 -10.10
CA ALA A 106 10.10 6.17 -9.77
C ALA A 106 11.60 6.24 -9.47
N ILE A 107 12.03 5.53 -8.42
CA ILE A 107 13.43 5.45 -8.00
C ILE A 107 13.80 3.97 -7.82
N VAL A 108 14.94 3.60 -8.39
CA VAL A 108 15.55 2.30 -8.17
C VAL A 108 16.68 2.46 -7.16
N TRP A 109 16.65 1.65 -6.10
CA TRP A 109 17.62 1.65 -5.02
C TRP A 109 18.41 0.35 -4.99
N ASP A 110 19.66 0.45 -4.59
CA ASP A 110 20.48 -0.67 -4.21
C ASP A 110 20.37 -0.89 -2.69
N LEU A 111 19.78 -2.00 -2.27
CA LEU A 111 19.58 -2.33 -0.86
C LEU A 111 20.90 -2.53 -0.11
N MET A 112 21.95 -2.96 -0.79
CA MET A 112 23.26 -3.22 -0.16
C MET A 112 24.01 -1.94 0.13
N THR A 113 24.09 -1.03 -0.84
CA THR A 113 24.81 0.23 -0.68
C THR A 113 23.93 1.35 -0.13
N GLY A 114 22.63 1.31 -0.41
CA GLY A 114 21.68 2.37 -0.08
C GLY A 114 21.65 3.51 -1.09
N ASP A 115 22.30 3.30 -2.24
CA ASP A 115 22.38 4.31 -3.28
C ASP A 115 21.17 4.27 -4.20
N GLU A 116 20.85 5.44 -4.74
CA GLU A 116 19.95 5.58 -5.86
C GLU A 116 20.66 5.16 -7.14
N VAL A 117 20.18 4.08 -7.76
CA VAL A 117 20.76 3.53 -9.00
C VAL A 117 20.21 4.24 -10.23
N ALA A 118 18.90 4.53 -10.21
CA ALA A 118 18.21 5.20 -11.30
C ALA A 118 16.99 5.97 -10.79
N ARG A 119 16.64 7.04 -11.51
CA ARG A 119 15.44 7.85 -11.27
C ARG A 119 14.81 8.21 -12.59
N PHE A 120 13.48 8.11 -12.66
CA PHE A 120 12.73 8.54 -13.84
C PHE A 120 11.36 9.06 -13.44
N ALA A 121 10.84 10.00 -14.22
CA ALA A 121 9.49 10.52 -14.07
C ALA A 121 8.57 9.80 -15.06
N SER A 122 7.38 9.44 -14.60
CA SER A 122 6.31 8.92 -15.44
C SER A 122 5.38 10.06 -15.85
N TYR A 123 4.87 10.01 -17.09
CA TYR A 123 3.84 10.96 -17.52
C TYR A 123 2.42 10.51 -17.12
N ASN A 124 2.26 9.25 -16.75
CA ASN A 124 0.98 8.67 -16.35
C ASN A 124 1.09 8.06 -14.97
N ASN A 125 -0.04 7.99 -14.28
CA ASN A 125 -0.11 7.32 -13.00
C ASN A 125 0.10 5.81 -13.19
N LEU A 126 1.11 5.28 -12.52
CA LEU A 126 1.39 3.86 -12.47
C LEU A 126 0.49 3.20 -11.42
N SER A 127 0.02 2.01 -11.70
CA SER A 127 -0.80 1.21 -10.79
C SER A 127 -0.07 -0.03 -10.27
N VAL A 128 0.89 -0.51 -11.03
CA VAL A 128 1.67 -1.71 -10.69
C VAL A 128 3.03 -1.64 -11.35
N ALA A 129 4.03 -2.24 -10.71
CA ALA A 129 5.36 -2.49 -11.27
C ALA A 129 5.73 -3.96 -11.07
N ALA A 130 6.53 -4.51 -11.97
CA ALA A 130 7.05 -5.86 -11.86
C ALA A 130 8.44 -5.96 -12.48
N TRP A 131 9.35 -6.67 -11.80
CA TRP A 131 10.65 -6.98 -12.33
C TRP A 131 10.60 -8.14 -13.31
N MET A 132 11.37 -8.03 -14.38
CA MET A 132 11.56 -9.10 -15.36
C MET A 132 12.92 -9.78 -15.17
N ARG A 133 13.06 -11.01 -15.64
CA ARG A 133 14.30 -11.79 -15.51
C ARG A 133 15.54 -11.11 -16.09
N ASN A 134 15.38 -10.30 -17.12
CA ASN A 134 16.46 -9.55 -17.77
C ASN A 134 16.89 -8.29 -16.99
N GLY A 135 16.25 -8.01 -15.84
CA GLY A 135 16.52 -6.82 -15.03
C GLY A 135 15.75 -5.56 -15.46
N ASN A 136 14.87 -5.67 -16.44
CA ASN A 136 13.97 -4.59 -16.81
C ASN A 136 12.75 -4.56 -15.87
N VAL A 137 12.11 -3.40 -15.79
CA VAL A 137 10.86 -3.23 -15.04
C VAL A 137 9.71 -2.99 -16.01
N ALA A 138 8.64 -3.74 -15.83
CA ALA A 138 7.37 -3.51 -16.51
C ALA A 138 6.45 -2.69 -15.61
N PHE A 139 5.75 -1.71 -16.19
CA PHE A 139 4.78 -0.89 -15.48
C PHE A 139 3.39 -1.07 -16.07
N GLY A 140 2.39 -1.17 -15.20
CA GLY A 140 0.98 -1.07 -15.56
C GLY A 140 0.45 0.31 -15.23
N MET A 141 -0.35 0.86 -16.13
CA MET A 141 -1.00 2.16 -15.97
C MET A 141 -2.51 1.96 -15.88
N LEU A 142 -3.16 2.76 -15.03
CA LEU A 142 -4.61 2.88 -15.05
C LEU A 142 -4.99 3.94 -16.07
N ASP A 143 -5.61 3.52 -17.15
CA ASP A 143 -6.22 4.44 -18.11
C ASP A 143 -7.62 4.82 -17.61
N PHE A 144 -7.73 5.97 -16.93
CA PHE A 144 -9.01 6.49 -16.43
C PHE A 144 -10.00 6.84 -17.55
N ASN A 145 -9.58 6.91 -18.79
CA ASN A 145 -10.48 7.13 -19.92
C ASN A 145 -11.32 5.88 -20.24
N CYS A 146 -10.86 4.69 -19.87
CA CYS A 146 -11.60 3.44 -20.07
C CYS A 146 -12.85 3.31 -19.17
N LEU A 147 -12.89 4.04 -18.05
CA LEU A 147 -14.03 4.00 -17.11
C LEU A 147 -15.20 4.90 -17.51
N LYS A 148 -15.04 5.78 -18.50
CA LYS A 148 -16.09 6.67 -19.01
C LYS A 148 -16.82 6.14 -20.24
N GLN A 149 -16.30 5.10 -20.89
CA GLN A 149 -16.96 4.44 -22.01
C GLN A 149 -17.16 2.97 -21.65
N ASN A 150 -18.43 2.54 -21.64
CA ASN A 150 -18.84 1.14 -21.40
C ASN A 150 -18.43 0.17 -22.54
N ASP A 151 -17.36 0.47 -23.27
CA ASP A 151 -16.83 -0.37 -24.35
C ASP A 151 -15.39 -0.74 -24.06
N CYS A 152 -15.21 -1.83 -23.30
CA CYS A 152 -13.93 -2.44 -23.08
C CYS A 152 -13.49 -3.29 -24.28
N THR A 153 -12.97 -2.65 -25.32
CA THR A 153 -12.16 -3.35 -26.34
C THR A 153 -10.82 -2.61 -26.51
N GLY A 154 -9.80 -3.12 -25.81
CA GLY A 154 -8.41 -2.71 -26.03
C GLY A 154 -7.64 -2.23 -24.82
N CYS A 155 -7.26 -3.14 -23.93
CA CYS A 155 -6.16 -2.86 -23.02
C CYS A 155 -4.85 -2.92 -23.79
N HIS A 156 -4.29 -1.75 -24.15
CA HIS A 156 -2.92 -1.68 -24.65
C HIS A 156 -1.96 -1.62 -23.48
N SER A 157 -1.28 -2.74 -23.21
CA SER A 157 -0.09 -2.77 -22.36
C SER A 157 1.09 -2.25 -23.18
N SER A 158 1.53 -1.03 -22.90
CA SER A 158 2.79 -0.53 -23.43
C SER A 158 3.93 -1.02 -22.54
N ILE A 159 4.78 -1.85 -23.13
CA ILE A 159 6.04 -2.29 -22.54
C ILE A 159 7.11 -1.29 -22.98
N CYS A 160 7.75 -0.61 -22.04
CA CYS A 160 9.00 0.12 -22.26
C CYS A 160 10.20 -0.72 -21.87
#